data_9d9fe4a50807ef6cb7277fe19abe51fe
#
_entry.id   9d9fe4a50807ef6cb7277fe19abe51fe
#
_cell.length_a   1.000
_cell.length_b   1.000
_cell.length_c   1.000
_cell.angle_alpha   90.00
_cell.angle_beta   90.00
_cell.angle_gamma   90.00
#
_symmetry.space_group_name_H-M   'P 1'
#
loop_
_entity.id
_entity.type
_entity.pdbx_description
1 polymer ?
#
loop_
_entity_poly.entity_id
_entity_poly.type
_entity_poly.pdbx_seq_one_letter_code
_entity_poly.pdbx_strand_id
1 'polypeptide(L)'
;DASGSDFDSSNDITVISRESGSGTRGAFIELTGVEEKQGDQKVDMTTDDAQVVNSTSVVLTTVETDPYAIGYVSLGTLNDKIKAVKVDGAEATADAIKAGQYKLSRPFNIATKGEPSNEVVKDFMAYILSTEGQEIVTDNGYIALDDTKAFEGTQPSGNIVVGGSSSVSPLMEKLIEAYNKVNPNASIDLQTSDSTTGMTSCAEGSYDIGMASRELKQEELDSGLKNTVIATDGIAVIVNKENPTDELSSDAIKSIYTGDTTTWDEVK
;
A
#
# COMPACT_ATOMS: atom_id res chain seq x y z
N ASP A 1 4.53 -10.48 -40.01
CA ASP A 1 4.77 -10.36 -38.58
C ASP A 1 3.91 -9.22 -38.05
N ALA A 2 2.64 -9.53 -37.78
CA ALA A 2 1.68 -8.58 -37.26
C ALA A 2 1.57 -8.77 -35.73
N SER A 3 2.47 -8.12 -35.00
CA SER A 3 2.27 -7.80 -33.60
C SER A 3 2.31 -6.29 -33.42
N GLY A 4 1.47 -5.60 -34.20
CA GLY A 4 1.21 -4.19 -33.99
C GLY A 4 0.23 -4.06 -32.85
N SER A 5 0.67 -3.70 -31.65
CA SER A 5 -0.23 -3.13 -30.66
C SER A 5 -0.74 -1.82 -31.27
N ASP A 6 -2.05 -1.58 -31.24
CA ASP A 6 -2.66 -0.31 -31.63
C ASP A 6 -2.30 0.84 -30.65
N PHE A 7 -1.28 0.63 -29.79
CA PHE A 7 -0.80 1.60 -28.83
C PHE A 7 -0.04 2.73 -29.54
N ASP A 8 -0.59 3.92 -29.50
CA ASP A 8 0.02 5.13 -30.04
C ASP A 8 0.76 5.90 -28.95
N SER A 9 2.08 5.79 -28.94
CA SER A 9 2.95 6.41 -27.94
C SER A 9 2.93 7.95 -27.96
N SER A 10 2.38 8.59 -29.00
CA SER A 10 2.22 10.05 -29.03
C SER A 10 1.05 10.57 -28.17
N ASN A 11 0.23 9.67 -27.61
CA ASN A 11 -0.83 10.05 -26.69
C ASN A 11 -0.29 10.49 -25.35
N ASP A 12 -1.06 11.37 -24.71
CA ASP A 12 -0.78 11.84 -23.37
C ASP A 12 -0.83 10.70 -22.35
N ILE A 13 0.04 10.77 -21.34
CA ILE A 13 0.03 9.84 -20.22
C ILE A 13 -1.10 10.23 -19.26
N THR A 14 -2.02 9.30 -19.00
CA THR A 14 -2.99 9.47 -17.94
C THR A 14 -2.35 9.12 -16.61
N VAL A 15 -1.92 10.13 -15.87
CA VAL A 15 -1.27 9.97 -14.56
C VAL A 15 -2.33 9.74 -13.50
N ILE A 16 -2.31 8.57 -12.86
CA ILE A 16 -3.23 8.25 -11.77
C ILE A 16 -2.48 8.39 -10.44
N SER A 17 -3.01 9.24 -9.56
CA SER A 17 -2.51 9.42 -8.21
C SER A 17 -3.61 9.12 -7.18
N ARG A 18 -3.22 9.11 -5.92
CA ARG A 18 -4.12 8.86 -4.79
C ARG A 18 -4.44 10.17 -4.05
N GLU A 19 -5.47 10.13 -3.25
CA GLU A 19 -5.87 11.20 -2.32
C GLU A 19 -4.75 11.55 -1.32
N SER A 20 -4.79 12.75 -0.77
CA SER A 20 -3.74 13.26 0.14
C SER A 20 -3.57 12.45 1.43
N GLY A 21 -4.64 11.79 1.91
CA GLY A 21 -4.59 10.91 3.09
C GLY A 21 -3.98 9.54 2.83
N SER A 22 -3.76 9.17 1.56
CA SER A 22 -3.21 7.87 1.17
C SER A 22 -1.78 7.68 1.66
N GLY A 23 -1.57 6.62 2.44
CA GLY A 23 -0.23 6.19 2.83
C GLY A 23 0.60 5.71 1.64
N THR A 24 -0.05 5.13 0.62
CA THR A 24 0.61 4.70 -0.62
C THR A 24 1.13 5.91 -1.38
N ARG A 25 0.35 6.99 -1.51
CA ARG A 25 0.83 8.24 -2.10
C ARG A 25 2.02 8.80 -1.33
N GLY A 26 1.91 8.89 0.00
CA GLY A 26 2.98 9.41 0.84
C GLY A 26 4.30 8.63 0.66
N ALA A 27 4.25 7.30 0.71
CA ALA A 27 5.42 6.46 0.50
C ALA A 27 5.95 6.55 -0.95
N PHE A 28 5.07 6.55 -1.95
CA PHE A 28 5.45 6.62 -3.36
C PHE A 28 6.18 7.92 -3.70
N ILE A 29 5.65 9.08 -3.32
CA ILE A 29 6.27 10.38 -3.63
C ILE A 29 7.61 10.56 -2.94
N GLU A 30 7.76 10.04 -1.71
CA GLU A 30 9.02 10.05 -0.99
C GLU A 30 10.07 9.16 -1.66
N LEU A 31 9.72 7.91 -1.97
CA LEU A 31 10.63 6.91 -2.54
C LEU A 31 11.04 7.22 -3.99
N THR A 32 10.19 7.88 -4.77
CA THR A 32 10.47 8.25 -6.16
C THR A 32 11.06 9.66 -6.32
N GLY A 33 11.13 10.42 -5.22
CA GLY A 33 11.61 11.80 -5.25
C GLY A 33 10.63 12.80 -5.88
N VAL A 34 9.37 12.43 -6.06
CA VAL A 34 8.28 13.36 -6.42
C VAL A 34 8.03 14.34 -5.28
N GLU A 35 8.22 13.91 -4.02
CA GLU A 35 8.28 14.81 -2.88
C GLU A 35 9.64 15.50 -2.83
N GLU A 36 9.65 16.83 -2.83
CA GLU A 36 10.88 17.63 -2.79
C GLU A 36 10.98 18.44 -1.51
N LYS A 37 12.21 18.59 -1.03
CA LYS A 37 12.50 19.44 0.12
C LYS A 37 12.63 20.89 -0.33
N GLN A 38 11.73 21.75 0.12
CA GLN A 38 11.76 23.20 -0.10
C GLN A 38 11.98 23.91 1.25
N GLY A 39 13.23 24.31 1.52
CA GLY A 39 13.61 24.82 2.85
C GLY A 39 13.49 23.71 3.91
N ASP A 40 12.69 23.94 4.93
CA ASP A 40 12.40 22.97 6.01
C ASP A 40 11.12 22.12 5.76
N GLN A 41 10.44 22.36 4.64
CA GLN A 41 9.20 21.66 4.30
C GLN A 41 9.43 20.62 3.19
N LYS A 42 8.69 19.53 3.27
CA LYS A 42 8.54 18.54 2.21
C LYS A 42 7.29 18.90 1.40
N VAL A 43 7.44 19.01 0.10
CA VAL A 43 6.37 19.42 -0.82
C VAL A 43 6.12 18.33 -1.84
N ASP A 44 4.87 17.92 -1.93
CA ASP A 44 4.40 16.97 -2.97
C ASP A 44 4.32 17.70 -4.32
N MET A 45 5.15 17.30 -5.26
CA MET A 45 5.25 17.87 -6.60
C MET A 45 4.42 17.10 -7.64
N THR A 46 3.49 16.25 -7.20
CA THR A 46 2.57 15.55 -8.12
C THR A 46 1.85 16.58 -9.00
N THR A 47 1.88 16.35 -10.33
CA THR A 47 1.25 17.26 -11.29
C THR A 47 -0.24 17.47 -10.99
N ASP A 48 -0.70 18.69 -11.18
CA ASP A 48 -2.12 19.05 -11.04
C ASP A 48 -3.01 18.37 -12.11
N ASP A 49 -2.41 17.90 -13.21
CA ASP A 49 -3.11 17.15 -14.26
C ASP A 49 -3.37 15.69 -13.88
N ALA A 50 -2.81 15.21 -12.76
CA ALA A 50 -3.04 13.85 -12.30
C ALA A 50 -4.50 13.61 -11.91
N GLN A 51 -5.05 12.50 -12.37
CA GLN A 51 -6.36 12.02 -11.92
C GLN A 51 -6.21 11.44 -10.52
N VAL A 52 -6.79 12.10 -9.53
CA VAL A 52 -6.77 11.67 -8.13
C VAL A 52 -7.93 10.75 -7.84
N VAL A 53 -7.62 9.55 -7.34
CA VAL A 53 -8.60 8.53 -6.94
C VAL A 53 -8.43 8.15 -5.47
N ASN A 54 -9.48 7.61 -4.86
CA ASN A 54 -9.58 7.45 -3.41
C ASN A 54 -9.43 6.02 -2.89
N SER A 55 -9.00 5.07 -3.71
CA SER A 55 -8.77 3.69 -3.26
C SER A 55 -7.85 2.92 -4.20
N THR A 56 -7.24 1.86 -3.68
CA THR A 56 -6.42 0.92 -4.46
C THR A 56 -7.23 0.27 -5.59
N SER A 57 -8.47 -0.12 -5.33
CA SER A 57 -9.32 -0.77 -6.34
C SER A 57 -9.65 0.15 -7.51
N VAL A 58 -9.83 1.45 -7.27
CA VAL A 58 -10.09 2.43 -8.33
C VAL A 58 -8.83 2.64 -9.18
N VAL A 59 -7.63 2.67 -8.60
CA VAL A 59 -6.37 2.70 -9.39
C VAL A 59 -6.32 1.50 -10.32
N LEU A 60 -6.53 0.29 -9.81
CA LEU A 60 -6.49 -0.94 -10.61
C LEU A 60 -7.48 -0.90 -11.78
N THR A 61 -8.73 -0.54 -11.51
CA THR A 61 -9.77 -0.46 -12.55
C THR A 61 -9.47 0.61 -13.59
N THR A 62 -8.96 1.78 -13.17
CA THR A 62 -8.64 2.86 -14.10
C THR A 62 -7.50 2.44 -15.04
N VAL A 63 -6.43 1.85 -14.50
CA VAL A 63 -5.31 1.36 -15.32
C VAL A 63 -5.73 0.20 -16.23
N GLU A 64 -6.62 -0.70 -15.76
CA GLU A 64 -7.17 -1.79 -16.57
C GLU A 64 -7.93 -1.27 -17.81
N THR A 65 -8.64 -0.15 -17.68
CA THR A 65 -9.54 0.36 -18.72
C THR A 65 -8.96 1.47 -19.59
N ASP A 66 -7.82 2.06 -19.21
CA ASP A 66 -7.14 3.11 -19.97
C ASP A 66 -5.76 2.65 -20.45
N PRO A 67 -5.55 2.42 -21.76
CA PRO A 67 -4.27 1.98 -22.31
C PRO A 67 -3.10 2.91 -21.99
N TYR A 68 -3.36 4.21 -21.77
CA TYR A 68 -2.34 5.23 -21.56
C TYR A 68 -2.11 5.58 -20.08
N ALA A 69 -2.82 4.89 -19.16
CA ALA A 69 -2.71 5.15 -17.73
C ALA A 69 -1.43 4.56 -17.13
N ILE A 70 -0.88 5.30 -16.18
CA ILE A 70 0.12 4.85 -15.22
C ILE A 70 -0.41 5.06 -13.80
N GLY A 71 -0.19 4.09 -12.94
CA GLY A 71 -0.59 4.16 -11.54
C GLY A 71 0.38 3.44 -10.63
N TYR A 72 0.10 3.45 -9.34
CA TYR A 72 0.88 2.70 -8.35
C TYR A 72 -0.04 2.06 -7.31
N VAL A 73 0.27 0.83 -6.95
CA VAL A 73 -0.51 0.02 -6.01
C VAL A 73 0.39 -0.83 -5.14
N SER A 74 -0.17 -1.35 -4.05
CA SER A 74 0.45 -2.40 -3.24
C SER A 74 0.75 -3.64 -4.08
N LEU A 75 1.93 -4.21 -3.89
CA LEU A 75 2.39 -5.44 -4.59
C LEU A 75 1.41 -6.61 -4.43
N GLY A 76 0.87 -6.79 -3.22
CA GLY A 76 -0.08 -7.87 -2.93
C GLY A 76 -1.46 -7.73 -3.60
N THR A 77 -1.74 -6.60 -4.25
CA THR A 77 -2.99 -6.35 -4.98
C THR A 77 -2.87 -6.55 -6.50
N LEU A 78 -1.67 -6.89 -6.99
CA LEU A 78 -1.46 -7.17 -8.41
C LEU A 78 -2.35 -8.32 -8.88
N ASN A 79 -2.85 -8.20 -10.10
CA ASN A 79 -3.67 -9.19 -10.76
C ASN A 79 -3.26 -9.36 -12.23
N ASP A 80 -3.90 -10.28 -12.93
CA ASP A 80 -3.59 -10.60 -14.32
C ASP A 80 -4.19 -9.63 -15.36
N LYS A 81 -4.83 -8.55 -14.93
CA LYS A 81 -5.47 -7.57 -15.81
C LYS A 81 -4.61 -6.33 -16.07
N ILE A 82 -3.59 -6.11 -15.25
CA ILE A 82 -2.65 -5.00 -15.37
C ILE A 82 -1.22 -5.52 -15.45
N LYS A 83 -0.28 -4.65 -15.80
CA LYS A 83 1.14 -4.99 -15.90
C LYS A 83 1.95 -4.13 -14.92
N ALA A 84 2.72 -4.79 -14.05
CA ALA A 84 3.74 -4.11 -13.25
C ALA A 84 5.01 -3.94 -14.10
N VAL A 85 5.55 -2.73 -14.15
CA VAL A 85 6.82 -2.45 -14.83
C VAL A 85 8.00 -2.70 -13.89
N LYS A 86 9.15 -3.04 -14.45
CA LYS A 86 10.41 -3.02 -13.72
C LYS A 86 10.77 -1.59 -13.37
N VAL A 87 11.39 -1.40 -12.23
CA VAL A 87 11.92 -0.10 -11.80
C VAL A 87 13.43 -0.23 -11.61
N ASP A 88 14.19 0.58 -12.32
CA ASP A 88 15.67 0.55 -12.32
C ASP A 88 16.23 -0.87 -12.55
N GLY A 89 15.63 -1.63 -13.46
CA GLY A 89 16.02 -2.98 -13.81
C GLY A 89 15.51 -4.08 -12.89
N ALA A 90 14.86 -3.74 -11.77
CA ALA A 90 14.35 -4.71 -10.80
C ALA A 90 12.85 -4.98 -10.98
N GLU A 91 12.46 -6.24 -10.88
CA GLU A 91 11.06 -6.64 -10.89
C GLU A 91 10.37 -6.31 -9.56
N ALA A 92 9.08 -5.93 -9.64
CA ALA A 92 8.25 -5.70 -8.46
C ALA A 92 7.83 -7.03 -7.83
N THR A 93 8.73 -7.65 -7.08
CA THR A 93 8.53 -8.93 -6.41
C THR A 93 9.02 -8.90 -4.96
N ALA A 94 8.44 -9.76 -4.11
CA ALA A 94 8.87 -9.90 -2.73
C ALA A 94 10.37 -10.29 -2.63
N ASP A 95 10.82 -11.19 -3.50
CA ASP A 95 12.22 -11.62 -3.52
C ASP A 95 13.19 -10.49 -3.91
N ALA A 96 12.83 -9.68 -4.90
CA ALA A 96 13.64 -8.53 -5.30
C ALA A 96 13.71 -7.45 -4.20
N ILE A 97 12.62 -7.27 -3.42
CA ILE A 97 12.59 -6.39 -2.26
C ILE A 97 13.51 -6.92 -1.15
N LYS A 98 13.39 -8.20 -0.80
CA LYS A 98 14.25 -8.86 0.21
C LYS A 98 15.74 -8.79 -0.17
N ALA A 99 16.04 -8.93 -1.47
CA ALA A 99 17.40 -8.81 -1.98
C ALA A 99 17.90 -7.36 -2.06
N GLY A 100 17.05 -6.36 -1.74
CA GLY A 100 17.39 -4.94 -1.82
C GLY A 100 17.54 -4.42 -3.26
N GLN A 101 17.06 -5.15 -4.25
CA GLN A 101 17.09 -4.77 -5.66
C GLN A 101 15.95 -3.82 -6.03
N TYR A 102 14.71 -4.16 -5.62
CA TYR A 102 13.55 -3.31 -5.80
C TYR A 102 13.40 -2.35 -4.61
N LYS A 103 13.47 -1.04 -4.88
CA LYS A 103 13.59 -0.01 -3.83
C LYS A 103 12.26 0.56 -3.34
N LEU A 104 11.18 0.40 -4.12
CA LEU A 104 9.88 0.93 -3.74
C LEU A 104 9.19 0.00 -2.75
N SER A 105 9.61 0.05 -1.50
CA SER A 105 9.05 -0.75 -0.41
C SER A 105 8.77 0.10 0.82
N ARG A 106 7.81 -0.36 1.62
CA ARG A 106 7.30 0.35 2.79
C ARG A 106 6.79 -0.62 3.84
N PRO A 107 6.73 -0.23 5.13
CA PRO A 107 6.04 -1.02 6.13
C PRO A 107 4.51 -0.91 5.97
N PHE A 108 3.82 -2.00 6.27
CA PHE A 108 2.43 -1.97 6.70
C PHE A 108 2.41 -1.91 8.22
N ASN A 109 1.76 -0.88 8.75
CA ASN A 109 1.62 -0.62 10.17
C ASN A 109 0.18 -0.78 10.63
N ILE A 110 0.01 -1.31 11.82
CA ILE A 110 -1.19 -1.09 12.61
C ILE A 110 -0.84 -0.21 13.81
N ALA A 111 -1.82 0.50 14.33
CA ALA A 111 -1.64 1.35 15.50
C ALA A 111 -2.79 1.17 16.49
N THR A 112 -2.45 1.35 17.76
CA THR A 112 -3.41 1.42 18.86
C THR A 112 -3.18 2.70 19.67
N LYS A 113 -4.22 3.21 20.35
CA LYS A 113 -4.08 4.34 21.23
C LYS A 113 -3.49 3.88 22.58
N GLY A 114 -2.18 4.02 22.70
CA GLY A 114 -1.43 3.48 23.86
C GLY A 114 -1.42 1.95 23.87
N GLU A 115 -1.20 1.36 25.03
CA GLU A 115 -1.31 -0.09 25.23
C GLU A 115 -2.78 -0.53 25.17
N PRO A 116 -3.13 -1.54 24.35
CA PRO A 116 -4.50 -2.00 24.26
C PRO A 116 -4.95 -2.62 25.60
N SER A 117 -6.13 -2.21 26.07
CA SER A 117 -6.79 -2.83 27.22
C SER A 117 -7.85 -3.87 26.82
N ASN A 118 -8.35 -3.80 25.59
CA ASN A 118 -9.31 -4.75 25.05
C ASN A 118 -8.64 -6.09 24.74
N GLU A 119 -9.13 -7.17 25.32
CA GLU A 119 -8.55 -8.50 25.18
C GLU A 119 -8.64 -9.04 23.75
N VAL A 120 -9.69 -8.69 22.98
CA VAL A 120 -9.80 -9.06 21.56
C VAL A 120 -8.71 -8.36 20.73
N VAL A 121 -8.43 -7.08 21.00
CA VAL A 121 -7.34 -6.36 20.34
C VAL A 121 -6.00 -7.03 20.59
N LYS A 122 -5.71 -7.36 21.86
CA LYS A 122 -4.45 -8.03 22.23
C LYS A 122 -4.30 -9.39 21.54
N ASP A 123 -5.35 -10.21 21.58
CA ASP A 123 -5.36 -11.56 21.02
C ASP A 123 -5.24 -11.54 19.49
N PHE A 124 -5.96 -10.61 18.83
CA PHE A 124 -5.88 -10.45 17.38
C PHE A 124 -4.51 -9.91 16.93
N MET A 125 -3.93 -8.95 17.63
CA MET A 125 -2.56 -8.49 17.36
C MET A 125 -1.54 -9.62 17.55
N ALA A 126 -1.69 -10.44 18.59
CA ALA A 126 -0.84 -11.62 18.79
C ALA A 126 -0.99 -12.62 17.63
N TYR A 127 -2.21 -12.81 17.09
CA TYR A 127 -2.44 -13.64 15.92
C TYR A 127 -1.73 -13.09 14.67
N ILE A 128 -1.90 -11.79 14.38
CA ILE A 128 -1.24 -11.14 13.24
C ILE A 128 0.28 -11.35 13.27
N LEU A 129 0.89 -11.23 14.45
CA LEU A 129 2.34 -11.34 14.65
C LEU A 129 2.84 -12.79 14.81
N SER A 130 1.93 -13.76 14.87
CA SER A 130 2.26 -15.18 14.99
C SER A 130 2.78 -15.79 13.70
N THR A 131 3.34 -16.99 13.80
CA THR A 131 3.75 -17.77 12.61
C THR A 131 2.57 -17.96 11.67
N GLU A 132 1.40 -18.30 12.19
CA GLU A 132 0.18 -18.53 11.40
C GLU A 132 -0.30 -17.26 10.71
N GLY A 133 -0.26 -16.11 11.38
CA GLY A 133 -0.59 -14.81 10.79
C GLY A 133 0.43 -14.40 9.72
N GLN A 134 1.70 -14.66 9.94
CA GLN A 134 2.76 -14.30 9.01
C GLN A 134 2.87 -15.26 7.80
N GLU A 135 2.40 -16.49 7.91
CA GLU A 135 2.15 -17.37 6.75
C GLU A 135 1.12 -16.74 5.81
N ILE A 136 0.04 -16.16 6.33
CA ILE A 136 -0.98 -15.45 5.52
C ILE A 136 -0.35 -14.24 4.82
N VAL A 137 0.52 -13.50 5.48
CA VAL A 137 1.27 -12.39 4.87
C VAL A 137 2.05 -12.87 3.64
N THR A 138 2.81 -13.95 3.78
CA THR A 138 3.61 -14.53 2.70
C THR A 138 2.74 -15.07 1.56
N ASP A 139 1.68 -15.80 1.88
CA ASP A 139 0.78 -16.42 0.90
C ASP A 139 0.03 -15.39 0.04
N ASN A 140 -0.10 -14.17 0.54
CA ASN A 140 -0.75 -13.07 -0.17
C ASN A 140 0.25 -12.09 -0.85
N GLY A 141 1.52 -12.48 -0.99
CA GLY A 141 2.52 -11.74 -1.78
C GLY A 141 3.20 -10.59 -1.05
N TYR A 142 3.05 -10.51 0.26
CA TYR A 142 3.78 -9.54 1.10
C TYR A 142 5.01 -10.17 1.74
N ILE A 143 5.86 -9.35 2.33
CA ILE A 143 7.06 -9.80 3.03
C ILE A 143 6.74 -9.92 4.52
N ALA A 144 6.80 -11.15 5.02
CA ALA A 144 6.56 -11.46 6.42
C ALA A 144 7.67 -10.95 7.35
N LEU A 145 7.33 -10.82 8.62
CA LEU A 145 8.29 -10.59 9.69
C LEU A 145 9.12 -11.84 9.96
N ASP A 146 10.35 -11.63 10.41
CA ASP A 146 11.22 -12.70 10.87
C ASP A 146 10.94 -13.08 12.35
N ASP A 147 11.47 -14.20 12.81
CA ASP A 147 11.48 -14.64 14.21
C ASP A 147 10.11 -14.74 14.88
N THR A 148 9.11 -15.23 14.15
CA THR A 148 7.74 -15.41 14.64
C THR A 148 7.60 -16.62 15.57
N LYS A 149 6.55 -16.60 16.40
CA LYS A 149 6.19 -17.70 17.30
C LYS A 149 4.79 -18.21 16.98
N ALA A 150 4.53 -19.48 17.28
CA ALA A 150 3.20 -20.04 17.16
C ALA A 150 2.17 -19.23 17.95
N PHE A 151 0.95 -19.15 17.44
CA PHE A 151 -0.13 -18.43 18.09
C PHE A 151 -0.60 -19.16 19.37
N GLU A 152 -0.60 -18.43 20.46
CA GLU A 152 -1.15 -18.88 21.74
C GLU A 152 -2.32 -17.97 22.13
N GLY A 153 -3.51 -18.28 21.58
CA GLY A 153 -4.71 -17.47 21.77
C GLY A 153 -5.47 -17.80 23.06
N THR A 154 -6.19 -16.81 23.56
CA THR A 154 -7.06 -16.94 24.75
C THR A 154 -8.54 -16.98 24.40
N GLN A 155 -8.89 -16.83 23.12
CA GLN A 155 -10.25 -16.81 22.59
C GLN A 155 -11.20 -15.84 23.34
N PRO A 156 -10.81 -14.58 23.53
CA PRO A 156 -11.67 -13.59 24.18
C PRO A 156 -12.92 -13.31 23.34
N SER A 157 -14.00 -12.92 24.01
CA SER A 157 -15.23 -12.49 23.35
C SER A 157 -15.34 -10.98 23.31
N GLY A 158 -15.93 -10.46 22.26
CA GLY A 158 -16.18 -9.03 22.11
C GLY A 158 -16.11 -8.56 20.66
N ASN A 159 -16.35 -7.27 20.47
CA ASN A 159 -16.34 -6.62 19.18
C ASN A 159 -15.27 -5.55 19.15
N ILE A 160 -14.54 -5.46 18.03
CA ILE A 160 -13.58 -4.40 17.78
C ILE A 160 -13.75 -3.84 16.37
N VAL A 161 -13.30 -2.62 16.17
CA VAL A 161 -13.26 -1.94 14.87
C VAL A 161 -11.82 -1.76 14.44
N VAL A 162 -11.51 -2.24 13.25
CA VAL A 162 -10.21 -2.07 12.57
C VAL A 162 -10.44 -1.23 11.32
N GLY A 163 -9.65 -0.18 11.12
CA GLY A 163 -9.91 0.66 9.95
C GLY A 163 -8.71 1.46 9.48
N GLY A 164 -8.79 1.91 8.23
CA GLY A 164 -7.78 2.76 7.61
C GLY A 164 -7.40 2.35 6.19
N SER A 165 -6.12 2.29 5.92
CA SER A 165 -5.52 2.12 4.58
C SER A 165 -6.20 1.09 3.69
N SER A 166 -6.67 1.52 2.51
CA SER A 166 -7.21 0.62 1.47
C SER A 166 -6.17 -0.34 0.87
N SER A 167 -4.89 -0.06 1.05
CA SER A 167 -3.81 -0.96 0.62
C SER A 167 -3.56 -2.08 1.63
N VAL A 168 -3.82 -1.85 2.92
CA VAL A 168 -3.71 -2.86 3.99
C VAL A 168 -4.95 -3.73 4.07
N SER A 169 -6.13 -3.18 3.74
CA SER A 169 -7.42 -3.86 3.87
C SER A 169 -7.47 -5.27 3.27
N PRO A 170 -6.96 -5.54 2.05
CA PRO A 170 -7.00 -6.89 1.49
C PRO A 170 -6.25 -7.93 2.33
N LEU A 171 -5.09 -7.57 2.88
CA LEU A 171 -4.36 -8.44 3.81
C LEU A 171 -5.12 -8.60 5.13
N MET A 172 -5.65 -7.49 5.66
CA MET A 172 -6.39 -7.49 6.93
C MET A 172 -7.64 -8.37 6.85
N GLU A 173 -8.37 -8.37 5.73
CA GLU A 173 -9.51 -9.26 5.49
C GLU A 173 -9.11 -10.74 5.64
N LYS A 174 -7.97 -11.13 5.07
CA LYS A 174 -7.46 -12.51 5.19
C LYS A 174 -7.05 -12.87 6.61
N LEU A 175 -6.41 -11.95 7.31
CA LEU A 175 -6.03 -12.12 8.71
C LEU A 175 -7.26 -12.26 9.61
N ILE A 176 -8.29 -11.43 9.41
CA ILE A 176 -9.56 -11.49 10.14
C ILE A 176 -10.29 -12.82 9.86
N GLU A 177 -10.39 -13.20 8.58
CA GLU A 177 -11.02 -14.47 8.20
C GLU A 177 -10.37 -15.68 8.90
N ALA A 178 -9.05 -15.71 8.92
CA ALA A 178 -8.30 -16.79 9.55
C ALA A 178 -8.40 -16.73 11.09
N TYR A 179 -8.32 -15.54 11.68
CA TYR A 179 -8.49 -15.38 13.12
C TYR A 179 -9.87 -15.80 13.59
N ASN A 180 -10.93 -15.50 12.85
CA ASN A 180 -12.29 -15.91 13.21
C ASN A 180 -12.48 -17.43 13.22
N LYS A 181 -11.64 -18.19 12.51
CA LYS A 181 -11.65 -19.67 12.57
C LYS A 181 -11.07 -20.20 13.88
N VAL A 182 -10.08 -19.51 14.45
CA VAL A 182 -9.43 -19.88 15.71
C VAL A 182 -10.09 -19.23 16.94
N ASN A 183 -10.76 -18.09 16.74
CA ASN A 183 -11.55 -17.43 17.77
C ASN A 183 -12.95 -17.00 17.25
N PRO A 184 -13.94 -17.88 17.27
CA PRO A 184 -15.30 -17.56 16.82
C PRO A 184 -16.09 -16.66 17.79
N ASN A 185 -15.54 -16.35 18.96
CA ASN A 185 -16.19 -15.53 19.99
C ASN A 185 -16.01 -14.03 19.76
N ALA A 186 -15.07 -13.65 18.89
CA ALA A 186 -14.79 -12.25 18.57
C ALA A 186 -15.45 -11.85 17.23
N SER A 187 -15.87 -10.59 17.16
CA SER A 187 -16.31 -9.96 15.93
C SER A 187 -15.41 -8.78 15.62
N ILE A 188 -14.89 -8.72 14.40
CA ILE A 188 -14.01 -7.65 13.91
C ILE A 188 -14.69 -6.97 12.75
N ASP A 189 -15.03 -5.68 12.92
CA ASP A 189 -15.54 -4.83 11.84
C ASP A 189 -14.38 -4.13 11.14
N LEU A 190 -14.25 -4.35 9.84
CA LEU A 190 -13.19 -3.74 9.02
C LEU A 190 -13.75 -2.57 8.20
N GLN A 191 -13.17 -1.39 8.40
CA GLN A 191 -13.54 -0.17 7.71
C GLN A 191 -12.39 0.31 6.81
N THR A 192 -12.63 0.35 5.52
CA THR A 192 -11.63 0.78 4.54
C THR A 192 -11.75 2.27 4.23
N SER A 193 -10.64 2.97 4.39
CA SER A 193 -10.50 4.40 4.06
C SER A 193 -9.06 4.67 3.55
N ASP A 194 -8.36 5.58 4.18
CA ASP A 194 -6.94 5.88 3.94
C ASP A 194 -6.13 5.83 5.25
N SER A 195 -4.80 5.88 5.13
CA SER A 195 -3.90 5.80 6.28
C SER A 195 -4.10 6.94 7.28
N THR A 196 -4.25 8.16 6.80
CA THR A 196 -4.43 9.33 7.68
C THR A 196 -5.74 9.25 8.44
N THR A 197 -6.84 8.88 7.78
CA THR A 197 -8.14 8.62 8.42
C THR A 197 -8.03 7.50 9.45
N GLY A 198 -7.33 6.40 9.12
CA GLY A 198 -7.10 5.30 10.05
C GLY A 198 -6.39 5.72 11.32
N MET A 199 -5.33 6.53 11.19
CA MET A 199 -4.58 7.04 12.34
C MET A 199 -5.39 8.04 13.17
N THR A 200 -6.07 8.98 12.52
CA THR A 200 -6.91 9.98 13.21
C THR A 200 -8.04 9.31 13.99
N SER A 201 -8.79 8.40 13.35
CA SER A 201 -9.91 7.68 13.99
C SER A 201 -9.45 6.78 15.13
N CYS A 202 -8.25 6.20 15.03
CA CYS A 202 -7.64 5.43 16.13
C CYS A 202 -7.24 6.34 17.29
N ALA A 203 -6.63 7.50 17.03
CA ALA A 203 -6.26 8.46 18.05
C ALA A 203 -7.49 9.03 18.78
N GLU A 204 -8.60 9.21 18.07
CA GLU A 204 -9.89 9.66 18.62
C GLU A 204 -10.68 8.55 19.35
N GLY A 205 -10.27 7.28 19.17
CA GLY A 205 -10.91 6.11 19.82
C GLY A 205 -12.10 5.55 19.05
N SER A 206 -12.36 5.99 17.80
CA SER A 206 -13.40 5.43 16.93
C SER A 206 -12.98 4.07 16.33
N TYR A 207 -11.69 3.86 16.12
CA TYR A 207 -11.10 2.57 15.76
C TYR A 207 -10.28 2.04 16.92
N ASP A 208 -10.40 0.74 17.21
CA ASP A 208 -9.56 0.04 18.17
C ASP A 208 -8.16 -0.20 17.61
N ILE A 209 -8.09 -0.47 16.30
CA ILE A 209 -6.85 -0.61 15.54
C ILE A 209 -6.94 0.25 14.27
N GLY A 210 -5.95 1.12 14.07
CA GLY A 210 -5.77 1.87 12.83
C GLY A 210 -4.81 1.15 11.89
N MET A 211 -5.00 1.28 10.57
CA MET A 211 -4.12 0.71 9.53
C MET A 211 -3.44 1.81 8.72
N ALA A 212 -2.12 1.70 8.53
CA ALA A 212 -1.36 2.60 7.68
C ALA A 212 -0.41 1.84 6.75
N SER A 213 -0.35 2.28 5.50
CA SER A 213 0.57 1.75 4.48
C SER A 213 1.79 2.64 4.27
N ARG A 214 2.27 3.21 5.34
CA ARG A 214 3.44 4.07 5.48
C ARG A 214 3.94 4.06 6.91
N GLU A 215 5.10 4.66 7.15
CA GLU A 215 5.48 5.02 8.52
C GLU A 215 4.47 5.99 9.13
N LEU A 216 4.29 5.90 10.44
CA LEU A 216 3.49 6.89 11.16
C LEU A 216 4.22 8.23 11.18
N LYS A 217 3.46 9.31 11.01
CA LYS A 217 3.98 10.67 11.14
C LYS A 217 4.29 10.97 12.60
N GLN A 218 5.23 11.90 12.85
CA GLN A 218 5.59 12.29 14.21
C GLN A 218 4.37 12.81 15.00
N GLU A 219 3.50 13.60 14.37
CA GLU A 219 2.26 14.10 14.98
C GLU A 219 1.30 12.98 15.40
N GLU A 220 1.27 11.86 14.65
CA GLU A 220 0.47 10.67 14.98
C GLU A 220 1.05 9.96 16.20
N LEU A 221 2.38 9.80 16.27
CA LEU A 221 3.06 9.24 17.44
C LEU A 221 2.88 10.14 18.68
N ASP A 222 2.99 11.45 18.51
CA ASP A 222 2.81 12.44 19.58
C ASP A 222 1.36 12.48 20.10
N SER A 223 0.38 12.04 19.30
CA SER A 223 -1.01 11.87 19.73
C SER A 223 -1.25 10.66 20.64
N GLY A 224 -0.19 9.88 20.91
CA GLY A 224 -0.23 8.69 21.76
C GLY A 224 -0.49 7.37 21.03
N LEU A 225 -0.41 7.38 19.69
CA LEU A 225 -0.47 6.15 18.92
C LEU A 225 0.82 5.33 19.09
N LYS A 226 0.64 4.03 19.27
CA LYS A 226 1.70 3.03 19.23
C LYS A 226 1.59 2.21 17.97
N ASN A 227 2.62 2.22 17.13
CA ASN A 227 2.64 1.45 15.91
C ASN A 227 3.26 0.06 16.10
N THR A 228 2.80 -0.85 15.27
CA THR A 228 3.34 -2.21 15.11
C THR A 228 3.44 -2.51 13.63
N VAL A 229 4.65 -2.82 13.15
CA VAL A 229 4.84 -3.30 11.78
C VAL A 229 4.30 -4.71 11.68
N ILE A 230 3.46 -4.97 10.68
CA ILE A 230 2.85 -6.29 10.44
C ILE A 230 3.35 -6.98 9.17
N ALA A 231 3.91 -6.23 8.24
CA ALA A 231 4.47 -6.73 6.98
C ALA A 231 5.33 -5.66 6.33
N THR A 232 6.15 -6.05 5.37
CA THR A 232 6.71 -5.14 4.38
C THR A 232 5.98 -5.35 3.06
N ASP A 233 5.60 -4.25 2.41
CA ASP A 233 4.92 -4.24 1.12
C ASP A 233 5.76 -3.52 0.07
N GLY A 234 5.68 -3.99 -1.17
CA GLY A 234 6.22 -3.28 -2.32
C GLY A 234 5.17 -2.35 -2.94
N ILE A 235 5.61 -1.23 -3.49
CA ILE A 235 4.78 -0.38 -4.33
C ILE A 235 5.10 -0.72 -5.79
N ALA A 236 4.15 -1.35 -6.48
CA ALA A 236 4.28 -1.64 -7.89
C ALA A 236 3.81 -0.45 -8.73
N VAL A 237 4.61 -0.06 -9.71
CA VAL A 237 4.22 0.89 -10.76
C VAL A 237 3.56 0.09 -11.87
N ILE A 238 2.33 0.43 -12.20
CA ILE A 238 1.49 -0.36 -13.09
C ILE A 238 1.05 0.43 -14.31
N VAL A 239 0.94 -0.29 -15.43
CA VAL A 239 0.39 0.21 -16.69
C VAL A 239 -0.62 -0.79 -17.24
N ASN A 240 -1.39 -0.36 -18.22
CA ASN A 240 -2.30 -1.24 -18.96
C ASN A 240 -1.50 -2.32 -19.72
N LYS A 241 -2.10 -3.48 -19.92
CA LYS A 241 -1.46 -4.58 -20.67
C LYS A 241 -1.14 -4.27 -22.13
N GLU A 242 -1.87 -3.34 -22.74
CA GLU A 242 -1.64 -2.90 -24.12
C GLU A 242 -0.44 -1.93 -24.21
N ASN A 243 -0.03 -1.33 -23.10
CA ASN A 243 1.14 -0.46 -23.05
C ASN A 243 2.42 -1.28 -23.25
N PRO A 244 3.29 -0.98 -24.25
CA PRO A 244 4.51 -1.75 -24.51
C PRO A 244 5.63 -1.52 -23.49
N THR A 245 5.49 -0.54 -22.58
CA THR A 245 6.51 -0.23 -21.58
C THR A 245 6.65 -1.36 -20.56
N ASP A 246 7.83 -1.94 -20.44
CA ASP A 246 8.14 -3.02 -19.50
C ASP A 246 9.05 -2.58 -18.36
N GLU A 247 9.70 -1.44 -18.49
CA GLU A 247 10.64 -0.89 -17.52
C GLU A 247 10.60 0.64 -17.50
N LEU A 248 10.75 1.22 -16.32
CA LEU A 248 10.93 2.65 -16.10
C LEU A 248 12.08 2.87 -15.10
N SER A 249 12.86 3.91 -15.31
CA SER A 249 13.80 4.39 -14.28
C SER A 249 13.04 5.19 -13.22
N SER A 250 13.62 5.30 -12.03
CA SER A 250 13.09 6.19 -10.98
C SER A 250 12.98 7.65 -11.48
N ASP A 251 13.94 8.10 -12.28
CA ASP A 251 13.92 9.44 -12.89
C ASP A 251 12.77 9.62 -13.89
N ALA A 252 12.49 8.60 -14.70
CA ALA A 252 11.35 8.61 -15.62
C ALA A 252 10.01 8.65 -14.86
N ILE A 253 9.87 7.86 -13.80
CA ILE A 253 8.69 7.87 -12.94
C ILE A 253 8.50 9.26 -12.31
N LYS A 254 9.56 9.84 -11.74
CA LYS A 254 9.54 11.20 -11.22
C LYS A 254 9.07 12.20 -12.27
N SER A 255 9.68 12.18 -13.44
CA SER A 255 9.38 13.10 -14.55
C SER A 255 7.92 13.01 -15.02
N ILE A 256 7.35 11.80 -15.07
CA ILE A 256 5.93 11.58 -15.39
C ILE A 256 5.04 12.19 -14.30
N TYR A 257 5.31 11.87 -13.04
CA TYR A 257 4.45 12.30 -11.93
C TYR A 257 4.59 13.77 -11.56
N THR A 258 5.68 14.45 -11.94
CA THR A 258 5.83 15.91 -11.83
C THR A 258 5.28 16.68 -13.04
N GLY A 259 4.91 15.98 -14.13
CA GLY A 259 4.38 16.57 -15.34
C GLY A 259 5.43 17.11 -16.31
N ASP A 260 6.72 16.77 -16.10
CA ASP A 260 7.81 17.14 -17.02
C ASP A 260 7.81 16.26 -18.28
N THR A 261 7.31 15.03 -18.18
CA THR A 261 7.08 14.10 -19.30
C THR A 261 5.58 13.87 -19.42
N THR A 262 4.98 14.20 -20.55
CA THR A 262 3.52 14.19 -20.73
C THR A 262 3.03 13.16 -21.75
N THR A 263 3.88 12.65 -22.62
CA THR A 263 3.53 11.64 -23.63
C THR A 263 4.42 10.40 -23.52
N TRP A 264 3.92 9.25 -23.98
CA TRP A 264 4.64 7.98 -23.86
C TRP A 264 5.90 7.90 -24.74
N ASP A 265 5.97 8.64 -25.84
CA ASP A 265 7.16 8.71 -26.72
C ASP A 265 8.29 9.57 -26.15
N GLU A 266 8.01 10.40 -25.15
CA GLU A 266 9.01 11.18 -24.41
C GLU A 266 9.68 10.38 -23.27
N VAL A 267 9.11 9.26 -22.88
CA VAL A 267 9.63 8.41 -21.77
C VAL A 267 10.97 7.80 -22.18
N LYS A 268 12.02 8.04 -21.39
CA LYS A 268 13.41 7.60 -21.65
C LYS A 268 13.88 6.58 -20.65
#